data_b25b48831acc0d788d215c2880f11eb0
#
_entry.id   b25b48831acc0d788d215c2880f11eb0
#
_cell.length_a   1.000
_cell.length_b   1.000
_cell.length_c   1.000
_cell.angle_alpha   90.00
_cell.angle_beta   90.00
_cell.angle_gamma   90.00
#
_symmetry.space_group_name_H-M   'P 1'
#
loop_
_entity.id
_entity.type
_entity.pdbx_description
1 polymer ?
#
loop_
_entity_poly.entity_id
_entity_poly.type
_entity_poly.pdbx_seq_one_letter_code
_entity_poly.pdbx_strand_id
1 'polypeptide(L)'
;MHRSKPKNSEGGIIDSHDEEISDLSLRWHKPLSKNNVQMPALKILRYKKIRSNYSKLENILMIGFETTKYPRYFLVLPISGQTLYQENYIKMFYKNLNTNLKKYFLFKHYPKSVMSNGFNIDDRIRSLLPDKQLISNYKKAIKKAKVVICNYPSTTFLEAMISGPTILLYKPEFWKFTSDFDNLINKLKRANILFDNPAAAAKHLNKVWDNVNIWWESKEVQSVRNQFFSEACDSREKYLDIWKNFLISQENEYFQKKRDKEA
;
A
#
# COMPACT_ATOMS: atom_id res chain seq x y z
N MET A 1 10.37 -35.94 -2.78
CA MET A 1 10.44 -34.50 -3.12
C MET A 1 9.03 -33.96 -3.24
N HIS A 2 8.47 -33.43 -2.16
CA HIS A 2 7.17 -32.75 -2.19
C HIS A 2 7.40 -31.33 -2.67
N ARG A 3 7.08 -31.03 -3.94
CA ARG A 3 6.89 -29.66 -4.41
C ARG A 3 5.69 -29.09 -3.66
N SER A 4 5.94 -28.18 -2.72
CA SER A 4 4.87 -27.35 -2.18
C SER A 4 4.25 -26.57 -3.35
N LYS A 5 2.93 -26.74 -3.54
CA LYS A 5 2.17 -25.94 -4.51
C LYS A 5 2.43 -24.46 -4.25
N PRO A 6 2.67 -23.62 -5.27
CA PRO A 6 2.85 -22.20 -5.09
C PRO A 6 1.63 -21.65 -4.37
N LYS A 7 1.83 -21.05 -3.21
CA LYS A 7 0.79 -20.33 -2.49
C LYS A 7 0.37 -19.16 -3.37
N ASN A 8 -0.91 -19.15 -3.79
CA ASN A 8 -1.49 -18.14 -4.68
C ASN A 8 -1.47 -16.76 -4.00
N SER A 9 -0.37 -16.04 -4.09
CA SER A 9 -0.34 -14.60 -3.94
C SER A 9 -0.42 -13.98 -5.33
N GLU A 10 -1.02 -12.81 -5.46
CA GLU A 10 -1.15 -12.12 -6.75
C GLU A 10 0.19 -11.67 -7.36
N GLY A 11 1.29 -11.69 -6.60
CA GLY A 11 2.67 -11.66 -7.07
C GLY A 11 3.28 -13.05 -7.22
N GLY A 12 2.58 -14.09 -6.80
CA GLY A 12 3.14 -15.40 -6.50
C GLY A 12 3.83 -16.14 -7.64
N ILE A 13 3.44 -15.91 -8.89
CA ILE A 13 4.10 -16.55 -10.04
C ILE A 13 5.41 -15.84 -10.37
N ILE A 14 5.42 -14.51 -10.36
CA ILE A 14 6.61 -13.71 -10.61
C ILE A 14 7.57 -13.85 -9.43
N ASP A 15 7.07 -13.75 -8.21
CA ASP A 15 7.88 -13.88 -7.00
C ASP A 15 8.49 -15.27 -6.86
N SER A 16 7.75 -16.35 -7.19
CA SER A 16 8.31 -17.71 -7.15
C SER A 16 9.33 -17.95 -8.23
N HIS A 17 9.16 -17.38 -9.43
CA HIS A 17 10.15 -17.46 -10.50
C HIS A 17 11.43 -16.72 -10.12
N ASP A 18 11.31 -15.49 -9.62
CA ASP A 18 12.46 -14.71 -9.15
C ASP A 18 13.25 -15.45 -8.06
N GLU A 19 12.54 -16.13 -7.13
CA GLU A 19 13.17 -16.92 -6.07
C GLU A 19 13.85 -18.20 -6.59
N GLU A 20 13.32 -18.81 -7.66
CA GLU A 20 13.92 -20.01 -8.27
C GLU A 20 15.23 -19.73 -9.02
N ILE A 21 15.36 -18.52 -9.60
CA ILE A 21 16.53 -18.14 -10.41
C ILE A 21 17.55 -17.27 -9.66
N SER A 22 17.23 -16.83 -8.44
CA SER A 22 18.09 -15.94 -7.64
C SER A 22 18.72 -16.67 -6.47
N ASP A 23 20.01 -16.42 -6.22
CA ASP A 23 20.70 -16.91 -5.01
C ASP A 23 20.10 -16.27 -3.75
N LEU A 24 19.78 -14.97 -3.82
CA LEU A 24 19.13 -14.20 -2.77
C LEU A 24 18.04 -13.30 -3.34
N SER A 25 16.93 -13.19 -2.62
CA SER A 25 15.82 -12.32 -2.94
C SER A 25 15.63 -11.28 -1.84
N LEU A 26 15.91 -10.01 -2.14
CA LEU A 26 15.76 -8.92 -1.18
C LEU A 26 14.30 -8.46 -1.11
N ARG A 27 13.71 -8.56 0.06
CA ARG A 27 12.28 -8.29 0.28
C ARG A 27 12.09 -7.23 1.37
N TRP A 28 11.00 -6.47 1.29
CA TRP A 28 10.63 -5.54 2.36
C TRP A 28 9.91 -6.24 3.51
N HIS A 29 9.28 -7.37 3.25
CA HIS A 29 8.58 -8.20 4.25
C HIS A 29 9.54 -9.20 4.94
N LYS A 30 9.08 -9.75 6.07
CA LYS A 30 9.80 -10.83 6.76
C LYS A 30 10.06 -12.00 5.81
N PRO A 31 11.17 -12.75 5.99
CA PRO A 31 11.47 -13.90 5.15
C PRO A 31 10.33 -14.92 5.16
N LEU A 32 9.87 -15.32 3.98
CA LEU A 32 8.90 -16.39 3.76
C LEU A 32 9.54 -17.65 3.18
N SER A 33 10.77 -17.53 2.69
CA SER A 33 11.62 -18.62 2.24
C SER A 33 13.06 -18.41 2.72
N LYS A 34 13.88 -19.46 2.67
CA LYS A 34 15.30 -19.42 3.09
C LYS A 34 16.17 -18.47 2.24
N ASN A 35 15.77 -18.20 1.01
CA ASN A 35 16.49 -17.31 0.10
C ASN A 35 16.04 -15.85 0.23
N ASN A 36 15.05 -15.56 1.09
CA ASN A 36 14.60 -14.20 1.31
C ASN A 36 15.42 -13.51 2.40
N VAL A 37 15.87 -12.31 2.11
CA VAL A 37 16.51 -11.41 3.08
C VAL A 37 15.65 -10.17 3.23
N GLN A 38 15.23 -9.89 4.47
CA GLN A 38 14.45 -8.67 4.74
C GLN A 38 15.36 -7.45 4.76
N MET A 39 15.06 -6.49 3.90
CA MET A 39 15.81 -5.25 3.76
C MET A 39 14.92 -4.02 3.90
N PRO A 40 15.45 -2.91 4.46
CA PRO A 40 14.69 -1.68 4.62
C PRO A 40 14.17 -1.11 3.29
N ALA A 41 12.90 -0.72 3.30
CA ALA A 41 12.20 -0.17 2.15
C ALA A 41 12.57 1.30 1.89
N LEU A 42 13.72 1.57 1.26
CA LEU A 42 14.26 2.92 1.05
C LEU A 42 13.24 3.89 0.42
N LYS A 43 12.45 3.40 -0.52
CA LYS A 43 11.41 4.21 -1.17
C LYS A 43 10.37 4.71 -0.19
N ILE A 44 10.02 3.90 0.80
CA ILE A 44 8.96 4.18 1.77
C ILE A 44 9.45 5.11 2.86
N LEU A 45 10.66 4.88 3.34
CA LEU A 45 11.25 5.62 4.47
C LEU A 45 11.31 7.14 4.26
N ARG A 46 11.49 7.59 3.02
CA ARG A 46 11.46 9.03 2.68
C ARG A 46 10.14 9.73 2.98
N TYR A 47 9.04 8.96 3.16
CA TYR A 47 7.73 9.51 3.50
C TYR A 47 7.49 9.63 5.01
N LYS A 48 8.35 9.06 5.86
CA LYS A 48 8.15 8.95 7.31
C LYS A 48 7.77 10.27 8.00
N LYS A 49 8.33 11.40 7.54
CA LYS A 49 8.09 12.72 8.16
C LYS A 49 7.19 13.65 7.32
N ILE A 50 6.60 13.15 6.23
CA ILE A 50 5.94 14.04 5.26
C ILE A 50 4.64 14.63 5.77
N ARG A 51 3.99 13.96 6.74
CA ARG A 51 2.74 14.35 7.41
C ARG A 51 2.88 14.40 8.94
N SER A 52 4.04 14.75 9.47
CA SER A 52 4.29 14.76 10.93
C SER A 52 3.29 15.61 11.73
N ASN A 53 2.64 16.57 11.10
CA ASN A 53 1.66 17.47 11.72
C ASN A 53 0.25 17.31 11.10
N TYR A 54 -0.16 16.07 10.83
CA TYR A 54 -1.41 15.75 10.12
C TYR A 54 -2.67 16.28 10.82
N SER A 55 -2.67 16.44 12.15
CA SER A 55 -3.82 16.96 12.90
C SER A 55 -4.23 18.39 12.49
N LYS A 56 -3.27 19.18 11.99
CA LYS A 56 -3.50 20.54 11.48
C LYS A 56 -3.86 20.59 10.00
N LEU A 57 -3.84 19.44 9.31
CA LEU A 57 -4.20 19.35 7.91
C LEU A 57 -5.72 19.13 7.77
N GLU A 58 -6.25 19.39 6.56
CA GLU A 58 -7.71 19.37 6.36
C GLU A 58 -8.18 18.42 5.27
N ASN A 59 -7.30 17.95 4.37
CA ASN A 59 -7.76 17.18 3.23
C ASN A 59 -7.94 15.69 3.54
N ILE A 60 -8.99 15.13 2.97
CA ILE A 60 -9.21 13.69 2.80
C ILE A 60 -8.68 13.33 1.41
N LEU A 61 -7.59 12.60 1.32
CA LEU A 61 -7.02 12.21 0.04
C LEU A 61 -7.34 10.76 -0.27
N MET A 62 -8.23 10.51 -1.22
CA MET A 62 -8.46 9.17 -1.75
C MET A 62 -7.59 8.92 -2.97
N ILE A 63 -6.88 7.79 -2.97
CA ILE A 63 -5.98 7.38 -4.05
C ILE A 63 -6.63 6.20 -4.75
N GLY A 64 -6.97 6.41 -6.02
CA GLY A 64 -7.50 5.39 -6.88
C GLY A 64 -6.40 4.66 -7.67
N PHE A 65 -6.76 3.55 -8.25
CA PHE A 65 -5.97 2.87 -9.27
C PHE A 65 -6.76 2.85 -10.59
N GLU A 66 -6.08 2.52 -11.66
CA GLU A 66 -6.70 2.30 -12.94
C GLU A 66 -6.10 1.08 -13.61
N THR A 67 -6.89 0.38 -14.41
CA THR A 67 -6.45 -0.77 -15.20
C THR A 67 -6.62 -0.48 -16.67
N THR A 68 -5.86 -1.18 -17.52
CA THR A 68 -6.04 -1.13 -18.96
C THR A 68 -7.34 -1.80 -19.37
N LYS A 69 -8.05 -1.25 -20.37
CA LYS A 69 -9.26 -1.89 -20.96
C LYS A 69 -8.94 -3.27 -21.52
N TYR A 70 -7.75 -3.39 -22.10
CA TYR A 70 -7.25 -4.59 -22.73
C TYR A 70 -5.99 -5.06 -22.01
N PRO A 71 -6.11 -5.94 -21.00
CA PRO A 71 -4.96 -6.42 -20.25
C PRO A 71 -4.07 -7.26 -21.16
N ARG A 72 -2.78 -6.92 -21.23
CA ARG A 72 -1.77 -7.71 -21.95
C ARG A 72 -1.33 -8.94 -21.14
N TYR A 73 -1.54 -8.89 -19.83
CA TYR A 73 -1.15 -9.93 -18.88
C TYR A 73 -2.32 -10.28 -18.00
N PHE A 74 -2.67 -11.57 -17.92
CA PHE A 74 -3.75 -12.06 -17.06
C PHE A 74 -3.39 -12.05 -15.57
N LEU A 75 -2.13 -11.78 -15.24
CA LEU A 75 -1.59 -11.82 -13.87
C LEU A 75 -1.63 -10.48 -13.16
N VAL A 76 -1.99 -9.40 -13.85
CA VAL A 76 -2.08 -8.07 -13.23
C VAL A 76 -3.53 -7.81 -12.81
N LEU A 77 -3.76 -7.86 -11.53
CA LEU A 77 -5.07 -7.59 -10.94
C LEU A 77 -5.18 -6.11 -10.51
N PRO A 78 -6.39 -5.60 -10.50
CA PRO A 78 -7.65 -6.16 -11.00
C PRO A 78 -7.72 -6.16 -12.52
N ILE A 79 -8.42 -7.13 -13.09
CA ILE A 79 -8.70 -7.16 -14.53
C ILE A 79 -9.73 -6.09 -14.91
N SER A 80 -9.79 -5.75 -16.20
CA SER A 80 -10.51 -4.58 -16.71
C SER A 80 -11.93 -4.39 -16.17
N GLY A 81 -12.78 -5.42 -16.14
CA GLY A 81 -14.15 -5.33 -15.61
C GLY A 81 -14.24 -5.01 -14.12
N GLN A 82 -13.20 -5.33 -13.36
CA GLN A 82 -13.15 -5.06 -11.91
C GLN A 82 -12.95 -3.57 -11.58
N THR A 83 -12.50 -2.76 -12.54
CA THR A 83 -12.40 -1.31 -12.36
C THR A 83 -13.77 -0.66 -12.08
N LEU A 84 -14.87 -1.23 -12.60
CA LEU A 84 -16.22 -0.75 -12.34
C LEU A 84 -16.60 -0.86 -10.85
N TYR A 85 -16.12 -1.87 -10.17
CA TYR A 85 -16.35 -2.00 -8.72
C TYR A 85 -15.60 -0.92 -7.92
N GLN A 86 -14.42 -0.50 -8.39
CA GLN A 86 -13.71 0.60 -7.77
C GLN A 86 -14.52 1.90 -7.86
N GLU A 87 -15.13 2.18 -9.01
CA GLU A 87 -16.03 3.33 -9.18
C GLU A 87 -17.14 3.30 -8.13
N ASN A 88 -17.79 2.15 -7.94
CA ASN A 88 -18.83 1.98 -6.94
C ASN A 88 -18.30 2.18 -5.51
N TYR A 89 -17.10 1.70 -5.19
CA TYR A 89 -16.48 1.90 -3.89
C TYR A 89 -16.23 3.39 -3.59
N ILE A 90 -15.73 4.14 -4.58
CA ILE A 90 -15.54 5.59 -4.45
C ILE A 90 -16.87 6.28 -4.22
N LYS A 91 -17.88 5.96 -5.04
CA LYS A 91 -19.24 6.52 -4.92
C LYS A 91 -19.89 6.23 -3.56
N MET A 92 -19.82 4.97 -3.11
CA MET A 92 -20.38 4.58 -1.81
C MET A 92 -19.65 5.27 -0.65
N PHE A 93 -18.33 5.33 -0.69
CA PHE A 93 -17.55 6.03 0.32
C PHE A 93 -17.97 7.52 0.38
N TYR A 94 -17.93 8.22 -0.76
CA TYR A 94 -18.25 9.65 -0.82
C TYR A 94 -19.70 9.96 -0.42
N LYS A 95 -20.68 9.11 -0.81
CA LYS A 95 -22.08 9.27 -0.39
C LYS A 95 -22.26 9.19 1.13
N ASN A 96 -21.50 8.34 1.80
CA ASN A 96 -21.55 8.12 3.24
C ASN A 96 -20.67 9.09 4.06
N LEU A 97 -19.89 9.96 3.42
CA LEU A 97 -19.23 11.06 4.09
C LEU A 97 -20.25 12.12 4.54
N ASN A 98 -20.04 12.65 5.75
CA ASN A 98 -20.79 13.80 6.23
C ASN A 98 -20.65 14.98 5.25
N THR A 99 -21.73 15.74 5.06
CA THR A 99 -21.77 16.83 4.07
C THR A 99 -20.69 17.89 4.31
N ASN A 100 -20.41 18.21 5.57
CA ASN A 100 -19.35 19.15 5.96
C ASN A 100 -17.93 18.66 5.61
N LEU A 101 -17.72 17.34 5.45
CA LEU A 101 -16.43 16.76 5.10
C LEU A 101 -16.21 16.67 3.59
N LYS A 102 -17.27 16.66 2.80
CA LYS A 102 -17.18 16.52 1.33
C LYS A 102 -16.35 17.63 0.68
N LYS A 103 -16.31 18.83 1.24
CA LYS A 103 -15.50 19.95 0.75
C LYS A 103 -13.99 19.71 0.85
N TYR A 104 -13.55 18.85 1.77
CA TYR A 104 -12.15 18.49 1.99
C TYR A 104 -11.72 17.24 1.20
N PHE A 105 -12.66 16.58 0.53
CA PHE A 105 -12.39 15.36 -0.21
C PHE A 105 -11.65 15.66 -1.51
N LEU A 106 -10.53 14.99 -1.72
CA LEU A 106 -9.73 15.04 -2.93
C LEU A 106 -9.55 13.62 -3.47
N PHE A 107 -9.70 13.45 -4.77
CA PHE A 107 -9.44 12.20 -5.44
C PHE A 107 -8.19 12.31 -6.31
N LYS A 108 -7.22 11.43 -6.07
CA LYS A 108 -6.01 11.33 -6.87
C LYS A 108 -6.16 10.17 -7.84
N HIS A 109 -6.32 10.51 -9.10
CA HIS A 109 -6.39 9.54 -10.18
C HIS A 109 -5.03 8.92 -10.52
N TYR A 110 -5.03 7.80 -11.23
CA TYR A 110 -3.80 7.20 -11.76
C TYR A 110 -3.24 8.07 -12.91
N PRO A 111 -1.91 8.16 -13.08
CA PRO A 111 -1.33 8.99 -14.13
C PRO A 111 -1.78 8.55 -15.54
N LYS A 112 -2.43 9.42 -16.30
CA LYS A 112 -2.90 9.12 -17.67
C LYS A 112 -1.76 8.72 -18.61
N SER A 113 -0.55 9.25 -18.40
CA SER A 113 0.64 8.89 -19.16
C SER A 113 1.05 7.41 -19.04
N VAL A 114 0.66 6.76 -17.95
CA VAL A 114 0.96 5.34 -17.72
C VAL A 114 -0.14 4.43 -18.24
N MET A 115 -1.39 4.94 -18.30
CA MET A 115 -2.59 4.17 -18.65
C MET A 115 -3.38 4.83 -19.79
N SER A 116 -2.72 5.05 -20.94
CA SER A 116 -3.37 5.66 -22.13
C SER A 116 -4.64 4.93 -22.58
N ASN A 117 -4.71 3.63 -22.34
CA ASN A 117 -5.86 2.77 -22.67
C ASN A 117 -6.69 2.37 -21.40
N GLY A 118 -6.69 3.20 -20.36
CA GLY A 118 -7.46 2.96 -19.15
C GLY A 118 -8.96 3.20 -19.29
N PHE A 119 -9.69 2.90 -18.23
CA PHE A 119 -11.15 3.11 -18.13
C PHE A 119 -11.55 4.56 -17.86
N ASN A 120 -10.59 5.48 -17.65
CA ASN A 120 -10.85 6.87 -17.30
C ASN A 120 -11.79 7.00 -16.08
N ILE A 121 -11.37 6.47 -14.95
CA ILE A 121 -12.15 6.56 -13.69
C ILE A 121 -12.54 8.00 -13.36
N ASP A 122 -11.68 8.97 -13.68
CA ASP A 122 -11.99 10.39 -13.48
C ASP A 122 -13.28 10.81 -14.18
N ASP A 123 -13.44 10.44 -15.45
CA ASP A 123 -14.62 10.82 -16.23
C ASP A 123 -15.88 10.16 -15.66
N ARG A 124 -15.77 8.95 -15.13
CA ARG A 124 -16.86 8.20 -14.51
C ARG A 124 -17.30 8.77 -13.15
N ILE A 125 -16.41 9.42 -12.42
CA ILE A 125 -16.73 10.04 -11.14
C ILE A 125 -16.97 11.56 -11.21
N ARG A 126 -16.80 12.19 -12.39
CA ARG A 126 -17.04 13.64 -12.58
C ARG A 126 -18.46 14.08 -12.21
N SER A 127 -19.45 13.22 -12.44
CA SER A 127 -20.82 13.47 -11.98
C SER A 127 -20.98 13.56 -10.46
N LEU A 128 -20.01 13.02 -9.74
CA LEU A 128 -20.00 12.96 -8.27
C LEU A 128 -19.07 14.01 -7.65
N LEU A 129 -17.91 14.27 -8.29
CA LEU A 129 -16.85 15.12 -7.77
C LEU A 129 -16.62 16.33 -8.66
N PRO A 130 -16.67 17.57 -8.12
CA PRO A 130 -16.23 18.76 -8.84
C PRO A 130 -14.78 18.63 -9.33
N ASP A 131 -14.45 19.24 -10.47
CA ASP A 131 -13.10 19.16 -11.06
C ASP A 131 -11.96 19.60 -10.11
N LYS A 132 -12.22 20.59 -9.25
CA LYS A 132 -11.28 21.04 -8.23
C LYS A 132 -10.90 19.96 -7.20
N GLN A 133 -11.69 18.91 -7.09
CA GLN A 133 -11.43 17.76 -6.22
C GLN A 133 -10.65 16.65 -6.93
N LEU A 134 -10.49 16.72 -8.24
CA LEU A 134 -9.67 15.80 -9.02
C LEU A 134 -8.23 16.33 -9.11
N ILE A 135 -7.28 15.60 -8.58
CA ILE A 135 -5.89 16.05 -8.49
C ILE A 135 -4.92 15.09 -9.19
N SER A 136 -3.87 15.66 -9.79
CA SER A 136 -2.84 14.89 -10.48
C SER A 136 -1.53 14.72 -9.67
N ASN A 137 -1.16 15.71 -8.86
CA ASN A 137 0.10 15.72 -8.17
C ASN A 137 0.04 15.07 -6.77
N TYR A 138 0.42 13.79 -6.71
CA TYR A 138 0.44 13.02 -5.46
C TYR A 138 1.34 13.63 -4.37
N LYS A 139 2.57 14.04 -4.72
CA LYS A 139 3.54 14.57 -3.74
C LYS A 139 3.08 15.85 -3.06
N LYS A 140 2.36 16.70 -3.79
CA LYS A 140 1.74 17.90 -3.22
C LYS A 140 0.52 17.57 -2.38
N ALA A 141 -0.29 16.62 -2.85
CA ALA A 141 -1.54 16.26 -2.19
C ALA A 141 -1.33 15.54 -0.86
N ILE A 142 -0.42 14.56 -0.81
CA ILE A 142 -0.17 13.80 0.42
C ILE A 142 0.33 14.70 1.56
N LYS A 143 1.11 15.74 1.25
CA LYS A 143 1.59 16.72 2.26
C LYS A 143 0.47 17.51 2.94
N LYS A 144 -0.69 17.62 2.29
CA LYS A 144 -1.86 18.37 2.79
C LYS A 144 -2.97 17.46 3.31
N ALA A 145 -2.76 16.15 3.26
CA ALA A 145 -3.78 15.19 3.64
C ALA A 145 -3.77 14.90 5.15
N LYS A 146 -4.88 15.18 5.83
CA LYS A 146 -5.13 14.76 7.20
C LYS A 146 -5.29 13.25 7.28
N VAL A 147 -6.08 12.67 6.38
CA VAL A 147 -6.25 11.22 6.23
C VAL A 147 -6.08 10.83 4.77
N VAL A 148 -5.35 9.74 4.52
CA VAL A 148 -5.22 9.14 3.20
C VAL A 148 -6.03 7.86 3.14
N ILE A 149 -6.76 7.66 2.03
CA ILE A 149 -7.54 6.46 1.76
C ILE A 149 -6.99 5.83 0.49
N CYS A 150 -6.48 4.61 0.60
CA CYS A 150 -5.97 3.85 -0.53
C CYS A 150 -6.99 2.79 -0.94
N ASN A 151 -7.37 2.75 -2.22
CA ASN A 151 -8.38 1.79 -2.72
C ASN A 151 -7.78 0.43 -3.08
N TYR A 152 -6.49 0.24 -2.87
CA TYR A 152 -5.81 -1.02 -3.17
C TYR A 152 -4.52 -1.14 -2.35
N PRO A 153 -4.09 -2.37 -2.03
CA PRO A 153 -2.85 -2.64 -1.30
C PRO A 153 -1.64 -2.47 -2.23
N SER A 154 -1.03 -1.30 -2.21
CA SER A 154 0.12 -0.97 -3.07
C SER A 154 1.21 -0.25 -2.30
N THR A 155 2.31 0.04 -2.98
CA THR A 155 3.39 0.89 -2.45
C THR A 155 2.86 2.22 -1.89
N THR A 156 1.83 2.81 -2.53
CA THR A 156 1.22 4.06 -2.08
C THR A 156 0.54 3.93 -0.71
N PHE A 157 -0.05 2.76 -0.41
CA PHE A 157 -0.57 2.48 0.93
C PHE A 157 0.55 2.48 1.98
N LEU A 158 1.70 1.88 1.67
CA LEU A 158 2.87 1.86 2.56
C LEU A 158 3.40 3.29 2.79
N GLU A 159 3.53 4.08 1.72
CA GLU A 159 3.95 5.50 1.77
C GLU A 159 2.99 6.34 2.63
N ALA A 160 1.70 6.11 2.50
CA ALA A 160 0.68 6.80 3.29
C ALA A 160 0.72 6.37 4.76
N MET A 161 0.76 5.07 5.03
CA MET A 161 0.71 4.51 6.38
C MET A 161 1.93 4.88 7.23
N ILE A 162 3.13 4.95 6.64
CA ILE A 162 4.31 5.41 7.38
C ILE A 162 4.27 6.89 7.68
N SER A 163 3.58 7.68 6.86
CA SER A 163 3.54 9.14 6.98
C SER A 163 2.46 9.67 7.92
N GLY A 164 1.40 8.92 8.23
CA GLY A 164 0.31 9.37 9.10
C GLY A 164 -1.02 8.62 8.87
N PRO A 165 -2.15 9.15 9.36
CA PRO A 165 -3.45 8.48 9.33
C PRO A 165 -3.84 7.98 7.94
N THR A 166 -4.11 6.68 7.86
CA THR A 166 -4.34 6.01 6.58
C THR A 166 -5.39 4.91 6.74
N ILE A 167 -6.28 4.84 5.77
CA ILE A 167 -7.27 3.76 5.63
C ILE A 167 -6.96 3.01 4.33
N LEU A 168 -6.87 1.69 4.40
CA LEU A 168 -6.90 0.82 3.24
C LEU A 168 -8.34 0.35 3.04
N LEU A 169 -8.94 0.76 1.93
CA LEU A 169 -10.26 0.32 1.49
C LEU A 169 -10.09 -0.56 0.25
N TYR A 170 -10.34 -1.85 0.36
CA TYR A 170 -10.10 -2.77 -0.74
C TYR A 170 -11.17 -3.86 -0.82
N LYS A 171 -11.27 -4.49 -1.99
CA LYS A 171 -12.16 -5.61 -2.22
C LYS A 171 -11.40 -6.93 -2.07
N PRO A 172 -11.71 -7.77 -1.05
CA PRO A 172 -10.96 -9.00 -0.78
C PRO A 172 -10.96 -10.00 -1.93
N GLU A 173 -12.00 -10.01 -2.76
CA GLU A 173 -12.11 -10.89 -3.92
C GLU A 173 -11.10 -10.53 -5.02
N PHE A 174 -10.62 -9.27 -5.05
CA PHE A 174 -9.66 -8.81 -6.04
C PHE A 174 -8.22 -8.83 -5.54
N TRP A 175 -8.03 -8.70 -4.23
CA TRP A 175 -6.72 -8.57 -3.60
C TRP A 175 -6.62 -9.59 -2.46
N LYS A 176 -6.00 -10.72 -2.73
CA LYS A 176 -5.76 -11.75 -1.73
C LYS A 176 -4.35 -11.61 -1.17
N PHE A 177 -4.26 -11.52 0.14
CA PHE A 177 -2.98 -11.62 0.85
C PHE A 177 -2.61 -13.09 1.05
N THR A 178 -1.33 -13.37 1.21
CA THR A 178 -0.88 -14.71 1.60
C THR A 178 -1.30 -15.01 3.04
N SER A 179 -1.60 -16.26 3.34
CA SER A 179 -2.00 -16.71 4.68
C SER A 179 -1.01 -16.37 5.77
N ASP A 180 0.27 -16.18 5.42
CA ASP A 180 1.33 -15.77 6.34
C ASP A 180 1.05 -14.40 7.00
N PHE A 181 0.18 -13.58 6.39
CA PHE A 181 -0.22 -12.27 6.90
C PHE A 181 -1.66 -12.20 7.42
N ASP A 182 -2.43 -13.30 7.46
CA ASP A 182 -3.83 -13.29 7.88
C ASP A 182 -4.04 -12.68 9.27
N ASN A 183 -3.18 -13.03 10.24
CA ASN A 183 -3.24 -12.46 11.57
C ASN A 183 -3.02 -10.93 11.56
N LEU A 184 -2.06 -10.46 10.78
CA LEU A 184 -1.77 -9.04 10.62
C LEU A 184 -2.94 -8.30 9.95
N ILE A 185 -3.52 -8.88 8.90
CA ILE A 185 -4.70 -8.33 8.20
C ILE A 185 -5.89 -8.21 9.17
N ASN A 186 -6.14 -9.23 9.98
CA ASN A 186 -7.21 -9.19 10.98
C ASN A 186 -6.96 -8.11 12.06
N LYS A 187 -5.72 -7.89 12.47
CA LYS A 187 -5.36 -6.80 13.39
C LYS A 187 -5.57 -5.42 12.74
N LEU A 188 -5.20 -5.24 11.47
CA LEU A 188 -5.46 -4.01 10.72
C LEU A 188 -6.96 -3.70 10.63
N LYS A 189 -7.81 -4.72 10.43
CA LYS A 189 -9.27 -4.58 10.44
C LYS A 189 -9.79 -4.12 11.80
N ARG A 190 -9.37 -4.76 12.90
CA ARG A 190 -9.77 -4.36 14.26
C ARG A 190 -9.33 -2.95 14.62
N ALA A 191 -8.13 -2.56 14.22
CA ALA A 191 -7.60 -1.20 14.43
C ALA A 191 -8.26 -0.13 13.52
N ASN A 192 -9.25 -0.49 12.70
CA ASN A 192 -9.91 0.38 11.74
C ASN A 192 -8.94 1.04 10.73
N ILE A 193 -7.85 0.35 10.40
CA ILE A 193 -6.93 0.76 9.33
C ILE A 193 -7.36 0.15 8.00
N LEU A 194 -7.97 -1.04 8.02
CA LEU A 194 -8.36 -1.78 6.84
C LEU A 194 -9.86 -2.05 6.83
N PHE A 195 -10.51 -1.75 5.70
CA PHE A 195 -11.94 -1.95 5.46
C PHE A 195 -12.18 -2.63 4.12
N ASP A 196 -13.18 -3.49 4.08
CA ASP A 196 -13.73 -4.09 2.86
C ASP A 196 -15.11 -3.50 2.49
N ASN A 197 -15.66 -2.64 3.36
CA ASN A 197 -16.93 -1.94 3.15
C ASN A 197 -16.72 -0.42 3.12
N PRO A 198 -17.04 0.25 1.98
CA PRO A 198 -16.85 1.69 1.83
C PRO A 198 -17.70 2.54 2.78
N ALA A 199 -18.93 2.10 3.09
CA ALA A 199 -19.79 2.83 4.01
C ALA A 199 -19.26 2.76 5.45
N ALA A 200 -18.75 1.61 5.87
CA ALA A 200 -18.10 1.44 7.17
C ALA A 200 -16.85 2.31 7.30
N ALA A 201 -16.00 2.36 6.26
CA ALA A 201 -14.84 3.22 6.22
C ALA A 201 -15.20 4.72 6.33
N ALA A 202 -16.23 5.16 5.59
CA ALA A 202 -16.72 6.54 5.67
C ALA A 202 -17.29 6.87 7.05
N LYS A 203 -18.07 5.96 7.64
CA LYS A 203 -18.63 6.10 9.00
C LYS A 203 -17.53 6.22 10.06
N HIS A 204 -16.48 5.40 9.95
CA HIS A 204 -15.32 5.50 10.82
C HIS A 204 -14.64 6.87 10.66
N LEU A 205 -14.36 7.30 9.44
CA LEU A 205 -13.75 8.60 9.18
C LEU A 205 -14.60 9.76 9.72
N ASN A 206 -15.91 9.75 9.52
CA ASN A 206 -16.82 10.74 10.10
C ASN A 206 -16.68 10.83 11.62
N LYS A 207 -16.56 9.69 12.30
CA LYS A 207 -16.42 9.59 13.76
C LYS A 207 -15.10 10.16 14.27
N VAL A 208 -14.00 9.90 13.56
CA VAL A 208 -12.63 10.25 14.05
C VAL A 208 -12.12 11.58 13.52
N TRP A 209 -12.84 12.23 12.61
CA TRP A 209 -12.34 13.38 11.86
C TRP A 209 -11.82 14.53 12.72
N ASP A 210 -12.57 14.92 13.74
CA ASP A 210 -12.22 16.06 14.60
C ASP A 210 -11.04 15.74 15.53
N ASN A 211 -10.90 14.46 15.91
CA ASN A 211 -9.88 13.96 16.82
C ASN A 211 -9.11 12.76 16.23
N VAL A 212 -8.66 12.88 14.98
CA VAL A 212 -8.00 11.79 14.25
C VAL A 212 -6.75 11.26 14.97
N ASN A 213 -6.07 12.10 15.73
CA ASN A 213 -4.93 11.75 16.57
C ASN A 213 -5.30 10.77 17.70
N ILE A 214 -6.50 10.88 18.30
CA ILE A 214 -6.95 9.93 19.35
C ILE A 214 -7.01 8.52 18.79
N TRP A 215 -7.55 8.35 17.58
CA TRP A 215 -7.55 7.06 16.90
C TRP A 215 -6.13 6.64 16.51
N TRP A 216 -5.43 7.50 15.76
CA TRP A 216 -4.18 7.12 15.09
C TRP A 216 -3.03 6.85 16.08
N GLU A 217 -2.96 7.61 17.18
CA GLU A 217 -1.95 7.45 18.21
C GLU A 217 -2.38 6.51 19.34
N SER A 218 -3.54 5.87 19.25
CA SER A 218 -3.97 4.88 20.23
C SER A 218 -2.97 3.72 20.32
N LYS A 219 -2.84 3.14 21.51
CA LYS A 219 -1.92 2.01 21.74
C LYS A 219 -2.17 0.84 20.78
N GLU A 220 -3.44 0.56 20.50
CA GLU A 220 -3.84 -0.50 19.58
C GLU A 220 -3.34 -0.23 18.16
N VAL A 221 -3.64 0.96 17.59
CA VAL A 221 -3.21 1.34 16.25
C VAL A 221 -1.70 1.37 16.14
N GLN A 222 -0.99 1.94 17.12
CA GLN A 222 0.47 2.01 17.11
C GLN A 222 1.10 0.61 17.18
N SER A 223 0.57 -0.29 18.04
CA SER A 223 1.03 -1.68 18.10
C SER A 223 0.89 -2.41 16.78
N VAL A 224 -0.27 -2.28 16.13
CA VAL A 224 -0.53 -2.92 14.84
C VAL A 224 0.35 -2.33 13.74
N ARG A 225 0.56 -1.01 13.72
CA ARG A 225 1.47 -0.35 12.77
C ARG A 225 2.92 -0.80 12.94
N ASN A 226 3.39 -0.88 14.17
CA ASN A 226 4.75 -1.35 14.47
C ASN A 226 4.93 -2.79 13.99
N GLN A 227 3.97 -3.67 14.26
CA GLN A 227 3.99 -5.04 13.76
C GLN A 227 3.96 -5.08 12.22
N PHE A 228 3.11 -4.27 11.59
CA PHE A 228 3.04 -4.19 10.13
C PHE A 228 4.39 -3.79 9.52
N PHE A 229 5.05 -2.77 10.07
CA PHE A 229 6.34 -2.33 9.56
C PHE A 229 7.50 -3.26 9.91
N SER A 230 7.36 -4.13 10.89
CA SER A 230 8.36 -5.18 11.15
C SER A 230 8.17 -6.40 10.24
N GLU A 231 6.93 -6.78 9.92
CA GLU A 231 6.63 -8.01 9.20
C GLU A 231 6.42 -7.82 7.69
N ALA A 232 5.71 -6.78 7.30
CA ALA A 232 5.28 -6.58 5.92
C ALA A 232 6.08 -5.53 5.15
N CYS A 233 6.73 -4.57 5.84
CA CYS A 233 7.48 -3.51 5.18
C CYS A 233 8.54 -2.91 6.11
N ASP A 234 9.74 -3.45 6.06
CA ASP A 234 10.84 -2.99 6.93
C ASP A 234 11.08 -1.49 6.83
N SER A 235 10.92 -0.81 7.96
CA SER A 235 11.07 0.64 8.10
C SER A 235 12.12 1.04 9.16
N ARG A 236 13.11 0.18 9.42
CA ARG A 236 14.19 0.45 10.39
C ARG A 236 14.94 1.73 10.07
N GLU A 237 15.26 2.54 11.09
CA GLU A 237 15.84 3.88 10.92
C GLU A 237 17.27 3.86 10.41
N LYS A 238 18.09 2.91 10.85
CA LYS A 238 19.50 2.77 10.42
C LYS A 238 19.61 2.06 9.05
N TYR A 239 18.71 2.38 8.13
CA TYR A 239 18.59 1.69 6.85
C TYR A 239 19.85 1.77 5.98
N LEU A 240 20.59 2.88 6.00
CA LEU A 240 21.82 3.03 5.23
C LEU A 240 22.92 2.09 5.76
N ASP A 241 23.07 2.00 7.07
CA ASP A 241 24.05 1.10 7.69
C ASP A 241 23.68 -0.36 7.41
N ILE A 242 22.41 -0.71 7.49
CA ILE A 242 21.92 -2.05 7.18
C ILE A 242 22.24 -2.41 5.73
N TRP A 243 21.93 -1.54 4.78
CA TRP A 243 22.23 -1.76 3.37
C TRP A 243 23.75 -1.87 3.12
N LYS A 244 24.54 -0.95 3.70
CA LYS A 244 26.00 -0.94 3.58
C LYS A 244 26.60 -2.24 4.11
N ASN A 245 26.25 -2.64 5.33
CA ASN A 245 26.77 -3.84 5.95
C ASN A 245 26.39 -5.10 5.17
N PHE A 246 25.15 -5.16 4.67
CA PHE A 246 24.71 -6.25 3.82
C PHE A 246 25.54 -6.36 2.53
N LEU A 247 25.74 -5.26 1.82
CA LEU A 247 26.53 -5.25 0.57
C LEU A 247 27.97 -5.65 0.81
N ILE A 248 28.62 -5.16 1.88
CA ILE A 248 29.99 -5.55 2.25
C ILE A 248 30.05 -7.04 2.59
N SER A 249 29.06 -7.60 3.30
CA SER A 249 29.06 -9.03 3.62
C SER A 249 28.94 -9.90 2.36
N GLN A 250 28.10 -9.50 1.40
CA GLN A 250 27.93 -10.21 0.13
C GLN A 250 29.21 -10.15 -0.73
N GLU A 251 29.89 -9.02 -0.75
CA GLU A 251 31.17 -8.87 -1.43
C GLU A 251 32.22 -9.80 -0.84
N ASN A 252 32.36 -9.83 0.48
CA ASN A 252 33.32 -10.71 1.17
C ASN A 252 33.01 -12.19 0.92
N GLU A 253 31.74 -12.60 0.96
CA GLU A 253 31.35 -13.99 0.62
C GLU A 253 31.71 -14.36 -0.82
N TYR A 254 31.45 -13.43 -1.75
CA TYR A 254 31.80 -13.66 -3.17
C TYR A 254 33.29 -13.91 -3.37
N PHE A 255 34.15 -13.06 -2.79
CA PHE A 255 35.59 -13.21 -2.91
C PHE A 255 36.13 -14.44 -2.17
N GLN A 256 35.51 -14.83 -1.05
CA GLN A 256 35.88 -16.09 -0.38
C GLN A 256 35.53 -17.28 -1.25
N LYS A 257 34.30 -17.39 -1.76
CA LYS A 257 33.91 -18.48 -2.67
C LYS A 257 34.75 -18.56 -3.94
N LYS A 258 35.25 -17.42 -4.41
CA LYS A 258 36.16 -17.39 -5.57
C LYS A 258 37.52 -17.99 -5.22
N ARG A 259 38.12 -17.59 -4.08
CA ARG A 259 39.40 -18.15 -3.60
C ARG A 259 39.32 -19.67 -3.37
N ASP A 260 38.20 -20.11 -2.75
CA ASP A 260 37.99 -21.55 -2.46
C ASP A 260 37.82 -22.41 -3.74
N LYS A 261 37.47 -21.80 -4.87
CA LYS A 261 37.38 -22.48 -6.18
C LYS A 261 38.71 -22.48 -6.96
N GLU A 262 39.61 -21.55 -6.66
CA GLU A 262 40.93 -21.43 -7.30
C GLU A 262 42.03 -22.17 -6.52
N ALA A 263 41.72 -22.65 -5.30
CA ALA A 263 42.58 -23.49 -4.49
C ALA A 263 42.28 -24.98 -4.68
#